data_9cfb243dbbb72d4057da9e1dee73492a
#
_entry.id   9cfb243dbbb72d4057da9e1dee73492a
#
_cell.length_a   1.000
_cell.length_b   1.000
_cell.length_c   1.000
_cell.angle_alpha   90.00
_cell.angle_beta   90.00
_cell.angle_gamma   90.00
#
_symmetry.space_group_name_H-M   'P 1'
#
loop_
_entity.id
_entity.type
_entity.pdbx_description
1 polymer ?
#
loop_
_entity_poly.entity_id
_entity_poly.type
_entity_poly.pdbx_seq_one_letter_code
_entity_poly.pdbx_strand_id
1 'polypeptide(L)'
;MSKNDPLDYLRRIGESGEGPHDIARAAVMLGILDHKQASLDPYFAHLAGIENDMRRETPMIVRVADGARILASLMHDRLGYEGERGQNYNDPKNANLVDVIDRRRGLPVALGILYMHAARAAGMKAEGLNTQGHFVIRVTHRHDDLTIDPFNSGMVVDREHMPAELRGVDAGLAQPVSDTDVLLRLENNLKIRALENGKPDRALEVTHRMILIAPRRPDLWFDSARINEALGALGAARNSYQRCLEIARPGEPLHNEASLSLANIKRRLN
;
A
#
# COMPACT_ATOMS: atom_id res chain seq x y z
N MET A 1 -6.66 22.57 -13.58
CA MET A 1 -6.00 21.57 -12.74
C MET A 1 -5.52 20.44 -13.65
N SER A 2 -4.23 20.11 -13.62
CA SER A 2 -3.68 19.06 -14.49
C SER A 2 -4.20 17.69 -14.04
N LYS A 3 -4.70 16.87 -14.98
CA LYS A 3 -5.11 15.46 -14.70
C LYS A 3 -3.99 14.60 -14.09
N ASN A 4 -2.75 15.10 -14.14
CA ASN A 4 -1.54 14.41 -13.70
C ASN A 4 -0.91 15.04 -12.44
N ASP A 5 -1.59 15.93 -11.73
CA ASP A 5 -1.11 16.38 -10.42
C ASP A 5 -1.28 15.25 -9.39
N PRO A 6 -0.18 14.79 -8.77
CA PRO A 6 -0.24 13.65 -7.84
C PRO A 6 -1.16 13.90 -6.63
N LEU A 7 -1.11 15.08 -6.03
CA LEU A 7 -1.91 15.38 -4.84
C LEU A 7 -3.41 15.46 -5.17
N ASP A 8 -3.76 16.05 -6.32
CA ASP A 8 -5.16 16.08 -6.77
C ASP A 8 -5.67 14.67 -7.13
N TYR A 9 -4.81 13.81 -7.68
CA TYR A 9 -5.17 12.43 -7.95
C TYR A 9 -5.47 11.66 -6.66
N LEU A 10 -4.59 11.77 -5.65
CA LEU A 10 -4.74 11.10 -4.35
C LEU A 10 -5.98 11.61 -3.59
N ARG A 11 -6.27 12.90 -3.67
CA ARG A 11 -7.48 13.47 -3.07
C ARG A 11 -8.75 12.86 -3.67
N ARG A 12 -8.81 12.69 -5.00
CA ARG A 12 -9.95 12.03 -5.67
C ARG A 12 -10.12 10.57 -5.24
N ILE A 13 -9.03 9.84 -4.96
CA ILE A 13 -9.13 8.51 -4.35
C ILE A 13 -9.83 8.58 -3.00
N GLY A 14 -9.41 9.49 -2.12
CA GLY A 14 -10.04 9.67 -0.80
C GLY A 14 -11.51 10.09 -0.86
N GLU A 15 -11.92 10.81 -1.89
CA GLU A 15 -13.30 11.19 -2.14
C GLU A 15 -14.15 10.01 -2.64
N SER A 16 -13.57 9.09 -3.43
CA SER A 16 -14.25 7.92 -4.00
C SER A 16 -14.42 6.74 -3.04
N GLY A 17 -13.73 6.73 -1.89
CA GLY A 17 -13.86 5.69 -0.86
C GLY A 17 -12.93 4.50 -1.03
N GLU A 18 -13.36 3.29 -0.64
CA GLU A 18 -12.49 2.11 -0.49
C GLU A 18 -12.05 1.43 -1.80
N GLY A 19 -12.56 1.83 -2.91
CA GLY A 19 -12.21 1.26 -4.22
C GLY A 19 -13.38 0.60 -4.93
N PRO A 20 -13.12 -0.08 -6.06
CA PRO A 20 -11.82 -0.41 -6.65
C PRO A 20 -11.07 0.80 -7.23
N HIS A 21 -9.74 0.79 -7.11
CA HIS A 21 -8.85 1.83 -7.61
C HIS A 21 -7.83 1.26 -8.60
N ASP A 22 -7.29 2.13 -9.47
CA ASP A 22 -6.02 1.84 -10.15
C ASP A 22 -4.87 2.01 -9.16
N ILE A 23 -4.64 0.95 -8.36
CA ILE A 23 -3.68 0.98 -7.25
C ILE A 23 -2.23 1.15 -7.72
N ALA A 24 -1.88 0.63 -8.90
CA ALA A 24 -0.52 0.78 -9.43
C ALA A 24 -0.27 2.24 -9.83
N ARG A 25 -1.23 2.86 -10.51
CA ARG A 25 -1.17 4.29 -10.83
C ARG A 25 -1.12 5.14 -9.55
N ALA A 26 -1.95 4.83 -8.57
CA ALA A 26 -1.97 5.54 -7.28
C ALA A 26 -0.62 5.42 -6.54
N ALA A 27 -0.04 4.23 -6.52
CA ALA A 27 1.26 3.99 -5.89
C ALA A 27 2.41 4.70 -6.63
N VAL A 28 2.36 4.82 -7.97
CA VAL A 28 3.29 5.67 -8.73
C VAL A 28 3.09 7.15 -8.38
N MET A 29 1.83 7.63 -8.28
CA MET A 29 1.55 9.01 -7.85
C MET A 29 2.05 9.32 -6.44
N LEU A 30 2.00 8.35 -5.52
CA LEU A 30 2.60 8.46 -4.19
C LEU A 30 4.13 8.51 -4.27
N GLY A 31 4.72 7.60 -5.01
CA GLY A 31 6.18 7.47 -5.14
C GLY A 31 6.83 8.68 -5.76
N ILE A 32 6.21 9.28 -6.79
CA ILE A 32 6.78 10.45 -7.50
C ILE A 32 6.89 11.70 -6.62
N LEU A 33 6.10 11.79 -5.54
CA LEU A 33 6.20 12.90 -4.58
C LEU A 33 7.58 12.98 -3.91
N ASP A 34 8.33 11.89 -3.91
CA ASP A 34 9.71 11.82 -3.41
C ASP A 34 10.75 12.14 -4.48
N HIS A 35 10.35 12.23 -5.74
CA HIS A 35 11.20 12.41 -6.91
C HIS A 35 10.80 13.67 -7.70
N LYS A 36 10.94 14.86 -7.08
CA LYS A 36 10.42 16.17 -7.56
C LYS A 36 10.77 16.52 -9.00
N GLN A 37 11.82 15.93 -9.57
CA GLN A 37 12.29 16.23 -10.95
C GLN A 37 11.99 15.10 -11.94
N ALA A 38 11.41 13.97 -11.48
CA ALA A 38 11.14 12.84 -12.34
C ALA A 38 9.81 13.02 -13.09
N SER A 39 9.77 12.58 -14.36
CA SER A 39 8.53 12.49 -15.13
C SER A 39 7.73 11.26 -14.73
N LEU A 40 6.40 11.35 -14.77
CA LEU A 40 5.47 10.23 -14.61
C LEU A 40 5.42 9.31 -15.83
N ASP A 41 5.73 9.84 -17.02
CA ASP A 41 5.51 9.15 -18.30
C ASP A 41 6.21 7.79 -18.40
N PRO A 42 7.49 7.63 -18.01
CA PRO A 42 8.16 6.34 -18.08
C PRO A 42 7.47 5.26 -17.22
N TYR A 43 6.99 5.64 -16.04
CA TYR A 43 6.34 4.72 -15.11
C TYR A 43 4.96 4.30 -15.61
N PHE A 44 4.18 5.24 -16.15
CA PHE A 44 2.89 4.90 -16.78
C PHE A 44 3.07 4.09 -18.04
N ALA A 45 4.09 4.37 -18.86
CA ALA A 45 4.42 3.54 -20.02
C ALA A 45 4.81 2.11 -19.59
N HIS A 46 5.55 1.98 -18.48
CA HIS A 46 5.90 0.68 -17.92
C HIS A 46 4.67 -0.11 -17.44
N LEU A 47 3.76 0.53 -16.69
CA LEU A 47 2.51 -0.08 -16.26
C LEU A 47 1.65 -0.53 -17.46
N ALA A 48 1.53 0.33 -18.48
CA ALA A 48 0.83 -0.01 -19.72
C ALA A 48 1.50 -1.17 -20.48
N GLY A 49 2.82 -1.29 -20.42
CA GLY A 49 3.58 -2.43 -20.94
C GLY A 49 3.19 -3.74 -20.26
N ILE A 50 3.14 -3.74 -18.93
CA ILE A 50 2.69 -4.89 -18.13
C ILE A 50 1.25 -5.31 -18.52
N GLU A 51 0.34 -4.33 -18.62
CA GLU A 51 -1.02 -4.59 -19.03
C GLU A 51 -1.11 -5.23 -20.42
N ASN A 52 -0.38 -4.69 -21.40
CA ASN A 52 -0.39 -5.18 -22.77
C ASN A 52 0.16 -6.62 -22.84
N ASP A 53 1.23 -6.92 -22.12
CA ASP A 53 1.79 -8.26 -22.06
C ASP A 53 0.80 -9.25 -21.45
N MET A 54 0.16 -8.90 -20.33
CA MET A 54 -0.85 -9.76 -19.71
C MET A 54 -2.08 -9.96 -20.57
N ARG A 55 -2.55 -8.92 -21.28
CA ARG A 55 -3.69 -9.06 -22.20
C ARG A 55 -3.41 -10.02 -23.36
N ARG A 56 -2.17 -10.07 -23.85
CA ARG A 56 -1.76 -11.05 -24.89
C ARG A 56 -1.81 -12.49 -24.39
N GLU A 57 -1.52 -12.70 -23.10
CA GLU A 57 -1.52 -14.02 -22.48
C GLU A 57 -2.95 -14.47 -22.04
N THR A 58 -3.92 -13.54 -21.97
CA THR A 58 -5.30 -13.83 -21.52
C THR A 58 -5.93 -15.06 -22.20
N PRO A 59 -5.79 -15.29 -23.54
CA PRO A 59 -6.36 -16.48 -24.19
C PRO A 59 -5.81 -17.81 -23.68
N MET A 60 -4.63 -17.80 -23.05
CA MET A 60 -3.98 -18.99 -22.46
C MET A 60 -4.46 -19.30 -21.04
N ILE A 61 -5.23 -18.39 -20.42
CA ILE A 61 -5.71 -18.55 -19.05
C ILE A 61 -7.04 -19.31 -19.09
N VAL A 62 -6.97 -20.61 -18.90
CA VAL A 62 -8.16 -21.49 -18.82
C VAL A 62 -8.57 -21.69 -17.36
N ARG A 63 -7.59 -21.93 -16.49
CA ARG A 63 -7.75 -22.09 -15.03
C ARG A 63 -6.97 -21.02 -14.30
N VAL A 64 -7.32 -20.76 -13.05
CA VAL A 64 -6.60 -19.81 -12.20
C VAL A 64 -5.10 -20.16 -12.06
N ALA A 65 -4.76 -21.44 -12.05
CA ALA A 65 -3.37 -21.92 -12.01
C ALA A 65 -2.55 -21.51 -13.26
N ASP A 66 -3.18 -21.46 -14.44
CA ASP A 66 -2.53 -20.97 -15.65
C ASP A 66 -2.21 -19.47 -15.50
N GLY A 67 -3.17 -18.70 -14.98
CA GLY A 67 -3.00 -17.28 -14.70
C GLY A 67 -1.89 -17.01 -13.68
N ALA A 68 -1.85 -17.76 -12.58
CA ALA A 68 -0.79 -17.64 -11.57
C ALA A 68 0.60 -17.91 -12.16
N ARG A 69 0.75 -18.96 -12.96
CA ARG A 69 2.01 -19.31 -13.65
C ARG A 69 2.43 -18.22 -14.64
N ILE A 70 1.51 -17.69 -15.43
CA ILE A 70 1.77 -16.62 -16.40
C ILE A 70 2.19 -15.34 -15.66
N LEU A 71 1.51 -14.98 -14.56
CA LEU A 71 1.88 -13.85 -13.71
C LEU A 71 3.31 -14.00 -13.16
N ALA A 72 3.64 -15.16 -12.59
CA ALA A 72 4.98 -15.43 -12.06
C ALA A 72 6.02 -15.29 -13.17
N SER A 73 5.81 -15.93 -14.33
CA SER A 73 6.73 -15.85 -15.46
C SER A 73 6.90 -14.44 -16.00
N LEU A 74 5.80 -13.67 -16.16
CA LEU A 74 5.91 -12.28 -16.61
C LEU A 74 6.67 -11.42 -15.62
N MET A 75 6.25 -11.44 -14.34
CA MET A 75 6.76 -10.50 -13.35
C MET A 75 8.17 -10.84 -12.89
N HIS A 76 8.45 -12.13 -12.66
CA HIS A 76 9.75 -12.57 -12.18
C HIS A 76 10.71 -12.87 -13.34
N ASP A 77 10.39 -13.83 -14.23
CA ASP A 77 11.37 -14.33 -15.22
C ASP A 77 11.66 -13.29 -16.32
N ARG A 78 10.62 -12.58 -16.81
CA ARG A 78 10.76 -11.62 -17.92
C ARG A 78 11.09 -10.21 -17.47
N LEU A 79 10.42 -9.71 -16.42
CA LEU A 79 10.58 -8.33 -15.94
C LEU A 79 11.56 -8.21 -14.77
N GLY A 80 11.99 -9.32 -14.16
CA GLY A 80 13.02 -9.37 -13.14
C GLY A 80 12.61 -8.83 -11.75
N TYR A 81 11.32 -8.78 -11.45
CA TYR A 81 10.85 -8.34 -10.13
C TYR A 81 11.11 -9.39 -9.06
N GLU A 82 11.78 -8.99 -7.99
CA GLU A 82 12.11 -9.86 -6.86
C GLU A 82 11.94 -9.15 -5.51
N GLY A 83 11.70 -9.95 -4.47
CA GLY A 83 11.68 -9.46 -3.10
C GLY A 83 13.07 -9.02 -2.62
N GLU A 84 13.15 -7.81 -2.03
CA GLU A 84 14.39 -7.36 -1.40
C GLU A 84 14.61 -8.09 -0.07
N ARG A 85 15.82 -8.57 0.15
CA ARG A 85 16.19 -9.39 1.31
C ARG A 85 17.48 -8.88 1.97
N GLY A 86 17.74 -9.37 3.17
CA GLY A 86 18.99 -9.09 3.88
C GLY A 86 19.12 -7.66 4.37
N GLN A 87 20.30 -7.08 4.28
CA GLN A 87 20.65 -5.79 4.87
C GLN A 87 19.87 -4.61 4.26
N ASN A 88 19.44 -4.73 3.01
CA ASN A 88 18.72 -3.67 2.30
C ASN A 88 17.19 -3.75 2.50
N TYR A 89 16.68 -4.73 3.26
CA TYR A 89 15.23 -4.90 3.46
C TYR A 89 14.54 -3.64 3.99
N ASN A 90 15.21 -2.91 4.88
CA ASN A 90 14.67 -1.71 5.51
C ASN A 90 14.90 -0.41 4.71
N ASP A 91 15.50 -0.48 3.51
CA ASP A 91 15.63 0.69 2.64
C ASP A 91 14.22 1.21 2.26
N PRO A 92 13.89 2.50 2.54
CA PRO A 92 12.60 3.09 2.15
C PRO A 92 12.26 2.94 0.66
N LYS A 93 13.26 2.88 -0.22
CA LYS A 93 13.08 2.68 -1.65
C LYS A 93 12.33 1.39 -2.00
N ASN A 94 12.35 0.41 -1.11
CA ASN A 94 11.62 -0.85 -1.33
C ASN A 94 10.10 -0.70 -1.16
N ALA A 95 9.63 0.40 -0.57
CA ALA A 95 8.22 0.76 -0.41
C ALA A 95 7.78 1.92 -1.32
N ASN A 96 8.68 2.53 -2.10
CA ASN A 96 8.34 3.52 -3.10
C ASN A 96 8.22 2.85 -4.48
N LEU A 97 7.03 2.89 -5.10
CA LEU A 97 6.79 2.13 -6.33
C LEU A 97 7.62 2.63 -7.53
N VAL A 98 8.00 3.91 -7.55
CA VAL A 98 8.92 4.49 -8.55
C VAL A 98 10.29 3.82 -8.44
N ASP A 99 10.87 3.79 -7.23
CA ASP A 99 12.15 3.12 -6.98
C ASP A 99 12.09 1.61 -7.22
N VAL A 100 10.97 0.97 -6.89
CA VAL A 100 10.74 -0.47 -7.13
C VAL A 100 10.71 -0.77 -8.63
N ILE A 101 10.05 0.07 -9.43
CA ILE A 101 10.05 -0.08 -10.90
C ILE A 101 11.46 0.06 -11.45
N ASP A 102 12.23 1.04 -10.99
CA ASP A 102 13.60 1.27 -11.49
C ASP A 102 14.57 0.15 -11.11
N ARG A 103 14.46 -0.35 -9.87
CA ARG A 103 15.40 -1.32 -9.29
C ARG A 103 14.99 -2.78 -9.47
N ARG A 104 13.71 -3.04 -9.81
CA ARG A 104 13.11 -4.39 -9.84
C ARG A 104 13.13 -5.11 -8.49
N ARG A 105 13.26 -4.37 -7.40
CA ARG A 105 13.36 -4.87 -6.02
C ARG A 105 12.35 -4.14 -5.14
N GLY A 106 11.62 -4.87 -4.30
CA GLY A 106 10.62 -4.25 -3.46
C GLY A 106 10.17 -5.07 -2.26
N LEU A 107 9.38 -4.42 -1.39
CA LEU A 107 8.67 -5.07 -0.30
C LEU A 107 7.49 -5.90 -0.82
N PRO A 108 6.98 -6.86 -0.01
CA PRO A 108 5.84 -7.68 -0.40
C PRO A 108 4.64 -6.90 -0.93
N VAL A 109 4.25 -5.81 -0.28
CA VAL A 109 3.10 -4.98 -0.69
C VAL A 109 3.36 -4.23 -2.00
N ALA A 110 4.58 -3.71 -2.22
CA ALA A 110 4.92 -2.99 -3.44
C ALA A 110 4.90 -3.91 -4.66
N LEU A 111 5.48 -5.12 -4.53
CA LEU A 111 5.38 -6.15 -5.56
C LEU A 111 3.94 -6.64 -5.73
N GLY A 112 3.19 -6.81 -4.63
CA GLY A 112 1.79 -7.18 -4.65
C GLY A 112 0.93 -6.24 -5.49
N ILE A 113 1.16 -4.92 -5.40
CA ILE A 113 0.47 -3.91 -6.23
C ILE A 113 0.72 -4.16 -7.72
N LEU A 114 1.95 -4.43 -8.13
CA LEU A 114 2.28 -4.71 -9.53
C LEU A 114 1.67 -6.02 -10.02
N TYR A 115 1.69 -7.09 -9.20
CA TYR A 115 1.04 -8.35 -9.53
C TYR A 115 -0.48 -8.22 -9.62
N MET A 116 -1.12 -7.45 -8.70
CA MET A 116 -2.56 -7.18 -8.77
C MET A 116 -2.91 -6.39 -10.04
N HIS A 117 -2.10 -5.41 -10.41
CA HIS A 117 -2.24 -4.65 -11.65
C HIS A 117 -2.18 -5.57 -12.88
N ALA A 118 -1.18 -6.43 -12.97
CA ALA A 118 -1.02 -7.40 -14.04
C ALA A 118 -2.19 -8.39 -14.12
N ALA A 119 -2.60 -8.96 -12.97
CA ALA A 119 -3.72 -9.91 -12.90
C ALA A 119 -5.04 -9.27 -13.38
N ARG A 120 -5.31 -8.05 -12.92
CA ARG A 120 -6.52 -7.30 -13.31
C ARG A 120 -6.55 -6.99 -14.81
N ALA A 121 -5.41 -6.71 -15.42
CA ALA A 121 -5.28 -6.49 -16.86
C ALA A 121 -5.66 -7.72 -17.69
N ALA A 122 -5.44 -8.93 -17.15
CA ALA A 122 -5.88 -10.19 -17.75
C ALA A 122 -7.34 -10.57 -17.43
N GLY A 123 -8.10 -9.69 -16.79
CA GLY A 123 -9.50 -9.95 -16.42
C GLY A 123 -9.67 -10.86 -15.20
N MET A 124 -8.61 -11.15 -14.47
CA MET A 124 -8.70 -11.85 -13.18
C MET A 124 -9.05 -10.87 -12.06
N LYS A 125 -9.83 -11.32 -11.07
CA LYS A 125 -9.96 -10.60 -9.81
C LYS A 125 -8.66 -10.79 -9.02
N ALA A 126 -8.14 -9.71 -8.45
CA ALA A 126 -6.96 -9.75 -7.60
C ALA A 126 -7.15 -8.85 -6.38
N GLU A 127 -6.92 -9.38 -5.19
CA GLU A 127 -7.15 -8.74 -3.90
C GLU A 127 -5.96 -8.98 -2.98
N GLY A 128 -5.56 -7.93 -2.23
CA GLY A 128 -4.59 -8.10 -1.14
C GLY A 128 -5.21 -8.86 0.02
N LEU A 129 -4.42 -9.66 0.71
CA LEU A 129 -4.86 -10.38 1.91
C LEU A 129 -4.21 -9.79 3.16
N ASN A 130 -5.02 -9.67 4.22
CA ASN A 130 -4.53 -9.23 5.52
C ASN A 130 -3.84 -10.40 6.24
N THR A 131 -2.51 -10.43 6.15
CA THR A 131 -1.68 -11.37 6.87
C THR A 131 -0.75 -10.63 7.83
N GLN A 132 -0.43 -11.23 8.97
CA GLN A 132 0.51 -10.65 9.94
C GLN A 132 1.95 -10.77 9.41
N GLY A 133 2.63 -9.63 9.26
CA GLY A 133 4.06 -9.59 8.93
C GLY A 133 4.41 -9.78 7.45
N HIS A 134 3.49 -10.29 6.60
CA HIS A 134 3.73 -10.50 5.18
C HIS A 134 2.56 -9.98 4.33
N PHE A 135 2.72 -9.90 3.01
CA PHE A 135 1.67 -9.51 2.09
C PHE A 135 1.59 -10.50 0.94
N VAL A 136 0.44 -11.12 0.80
CA VAL A 136 0.11 -12.02 -0.29
C VAL A 136 -1.15 -11.53 -1.00
N ILE A 137 -1.42 -12.05 -2.17
CA ILE A 137 -2.61 -11.69 -2.94
C ILE A 137 -3.42 -12.95 -3.29
N ARG A 138 -4.74 -12.78 -3.32
CA ARG A 138 -5.64 -13.77 -3.89
C ARG A 138 -5.93 -13.40 -5.33
N VAL A 139 -5.74 -14.33 -6.23
CA VAL A 139 -6.15 -14.21 -7.64
C VAL A 139 -7.31 -15.17 -7.89
N THR A 140 -8.37 -14.67 -8.52
CA THR A 140 -9.57 -15.45 -8.84
C THR A 140 -9.83 -15.41 -10.34
N HIS A 141 -10.08 -16.56 -10.93
CA HIS A 141 -10.52 -16.67 -12.31
C HIS A 141 -11.74 -17.60 -12.39
N ARG A 142 -12.86 -17.08 -12.92
CA ARG A 142 -14.17 -17.77 -12.92
C ARG A 142 -14.62 -18.12 -11.48
N HIS A 143 -14.54 -19.39 -11.10
CA HIS A 143 -15.00 -19.90 -9.79
C HIS A 143 -13.86 -20.36 -8.88
N ASP A 144 -12.64 -20.39 -9.40
CA ASP A 144 -11.46 -20.87 -8.69
C ASP A 144 -10.57 -19.72 -8.24
N ASP A 145 -9.96 -19.85 -7.09
CA ASP A 145 -8.98 -18.90 -6.57
C ASP A 145 -7.71 -19.58 -6.09
N LEU A 146 -6.62 -18.81 -6.09
CA LEU A 146 -5.32 -19.17 -5.52
C LEU A 146 -4.75 -17.99 -4.77
N THR A 147 -4.02 -18.30 -3.69
CA THR A 147 -3.17 -17.32 -3.03
C THR A 147 -1.76 -17.41 -3.60
N ILE A 148 -1.19 -16.30 -3.99
CA ILE A 148 0.19 -16.22 -4.50
C ILE A 148 1.01 -15.22 -3.69
N ASP A 149 2.31 -15.46 -3.63
CA ASP A 149 3.27 -14.63 -2.92
C ASP A 149 4.17 -13.87 -3.91
N PRO A 150 3.89 -12.59 -4.19
CA PRO A 150 4.69 -11.75 -5.08
C PRO A 150 6.15 -11.57 -4.63
N PHE A 151 6.41 -11.61 -3.32
CA PHE A 151 7.75 -11.46 -2.76
C PHE A 151 8.63 -12.70 -3.01
N ASN A 152 8.00 -13.85 -3.08
CA ASN A 152 8.62 -15.12 -3.42
C ASN A 152 8.31 -15.51 -4.88
N SER A 153 8.57 -14.60 -5.83
CA SER A 153 8.49 -14.82 -7.28
C SER A 153 7.10 -15.27 -7.78
N GLY A 154 6.03 -14.91 -7.10
CA GLY A 154 4.66 -15.31 -7.46
C GLY A 154 4.32 -16.77 -7.15
N MET A 155 5.07 -17.39 -6.23
CA MET A 155 4.82 -18.76 -5.80
C MET A 155 3.41 -18.93 -5.24
N VAL A 156 2.75 -20.02 -5.57
CA VAL A 156 1.45 -20.39 -4.99
C VAL A 156 1.66 -20.77 -3.53
N VAL A 157 0.89 -20.12 -2.66
CA VAL A 157 0.90 -20.38 -1.22
C VAL A 157 -0.10 -21.47 -0.92
N ASP A 158 0.38 -22.66 -0.63
CA ASP A 158 -0.41 -23.79 -0.14
C ASP A 158 0.04 -24.20 1.28
N ARG A 159 -0.68 -25.16 1.88
CA ARG A 159 -0.36 -25.63 3.24
C ARG A 159 1.00 -26.33 3.34
N GLU A 160 1.48 -26.93 2.26
CA GLU A 160 2.74 -27.69 2.24
C GLU A 160 3.95 -26.77 2.00
N HIS A 161 3.77 -25.71 1.23
CA HIS A 161 4.82 -24.77 0.82
C HIS A 161 4.68 -23.39 1.43
N MET A 162 4.05 -23.29 2.61
CA MET A 162 3.83 -22.01 3.27
C MET A 162 5.16 -21.42 3.77
N PRO A 163 5.53 -20.20 3.34
CA PRO A 163 6.69 -19.49 3.87
C PRO A 163 6.68 -19.41 5.40
N ALA A 164 7.84 -19.39 6.04
CA ALA A 164 7.94 -19.38 7.51
C ALA A 164 7.19 -18.20 8.13
N GLU A 165 7.16 -17.06 7.44
CA GLU A 165 6.49 -15.81 7.81
C GLU A 165 4.96 -15.95 7.78
N LEU A 166 4.43 -16.93 7.06
CA LEU A 166 3.00 -17.22 6.96
C LEU A 166 2.58 -18.44 7.78
N ARG A 167 3.53 -19.12 8.45
CA ARG A 167 3.20 -20.27 9.31
C ARG A 167 2.29 -19.84 10.46
N GLY A 168 1.11 -20.45 10.54
CA GLY A 168 0.08 -20.08 11.49
C GLY A 168 -0.98 -19.11 10.95
N VAL A 169 -0.79 -18.58 9.75
CA VAL A 169 -1.84 -17.87 9.00
C VAL A 169 -2.53 -18.90 8.12
N ASP A 170 -3.80 -19.17 8.38
CA ASP A 170 -4.62 -19.89 7.41
C ASP A 170 -4.92 -18.96 6.24
N ALA A 171 -4.13 -19.06 5.15
CA ALA A 171 -4.28 -18.23 3.97
C ALA A 171 -5.69 -18.33 3.35
N GLY A 172 -6.41 -19.42 3.61
CA GLY A 172 -7.81 -19.60 3.24
C GLY A 172 -8.76 -18.74 4.07
N LEU A 173 -8.39 -18.39 5.31
CA LEU A 173 -9.17 -17.57 6.23
C LEU A 173 -8.75 -16.08 6.20
N ALA A 174 -7.62 -15.74 5.57
CA ALA A 174 -7.17 -14.37 5.47
C ALA A 174 -8.19 -13.53 4.68
N GLN A 175 -8.65 -12.45 5.30
CA GLN A 175 -9.68 -11.60 4.70
C GLN A 175 -9.06 -10.67 3.65
N PRO A 176 -9.73 -10.49 2.49
CA PRO A 176 -9.37 -9.47 1.54
C PRO A 176 -9.39 -8.08 2.20
N VAL A 177 -8.44 -7.24 1.79
CA VAL A 177 -8.40 -5.82 2.16
C VAL A 177 -8.76 -4.95 0.96
N SER A 178 -9.28 -3.76 1.23
CA SER A 178 -9.62 -2.80 0.20
C SER A 178 -8.37 -2.30 -0.55
N ASP A 179 -8.55 -1.78 -1.75
CA ASP A 179 -7.47 -1.14 -2.51
C ASP A 179 -6.87 0.05 -1.74
N THR A 180 -7.71 0.77 -1.00
CA THR A 180 -7.29 1.83 -0.08
C THR A 180 -6.36 1.29 1.01
N ASP A 181 -6.72 0.16 1.67
CA ASP A 181 -5.86 -0.45 2.70
C ASP A 181 -4.52 -0.94 2.13
N VAL A 182 -4.49 -1.43 0.89
CA VAL A 182 -3.22 -1.80 0.22
C VAL A 182 -2.31 -0.58 0.07
N LEU A 183 -2.84 0.57 -0.40
CA LEU A 183 -2.08 1.82 -0.52
C LEU A 183 -1.64 2.35 0.84
N LEU A 184 -2.50 2.32 1.84
CA LEU A 184 -2.16 2.70 3.21
C LEU A 184 -1.06 1.81 3.79
N ARG A 185 -1.08 0.50 3.51
CA ARG A 185 -0.03 -0.42 3.93
C ARG A 185 1.31 -0.10 3.26
N LEU A 186 1.30 0.29 1.98
CA LEU A 186 2.51 0.73 1.29
C LEU A 186 3.13 1.95 1.98
N GLU A 187 2.34 3.02 2.17
CA GLU A 187 2.80 4.25 2.83
C GLU A 187 3.17 4.03 4.30
N ASN A 188 2.46 3.17 5.02
CA ASN A 188 2.78 2.85 6.42
C ASN A 188 4.20 2.27 6.59
N ASN A 189 4.71 1.53 5.60
CA ASN A 189 6.11 1.08 5.60
C ASN A 189 7.08 2.26 5.57
N LEU A 190 6.78 3.33 4.81
CA LEU A 190 7.60 4.54 4.76
C LEU A 190 7.50 5.33 6.08
N LYS A 191 6.28 5.46 6.62
CA LYS A 191 6.04 6.15 7.90
C LYS A 191 6.81 5.51 9.05
N ILE A 192 6.70 4.19 9.22
CA ILE A 192 7.37 3.46 10.30
C ILE A 192 8.88 3.62 10.19
N ARG A 193 9.46 3.40 8.99
CA ARG A 193 10.91 3.58 8.78
C ARG A 193 11.38 5.01 9.03
N ALA A 194 10.57 6.00 8.70
CA ALA A 194 10.89 7.39 9.01
C ALA A 194 10.96 7.62 10.52
N LEU A 195 10.01 7.08 11.29
CA LEU A 195 10.01 7.18 12.77
C LEU A 195 11.18 6.44 13.40
N GLU A 196 11.46 5.21 12.96
CA GLU A 196 12.59 4.40 13.43
C GLU A 196 13.95 5.08 13.18
N ASN A 197 14.05 5.82 12.07
CA ASN A 197 15.25 6.60 11.73
C ASN A 197 15.27 8.02 12.33
N GLY A 198 14.39 8.34 13.27
CA GLY A 198 14.34 9.64 13.93
C GLY A 198 14.00 10.81 13.00
N LYS A 199 13.19 10.57 11.96
CA LYS A 199 12.75 11.57 10.97
C LYS A 199 11.24 11.84 11.07
N PRO A 200 10.76 12.44 12.18
CA PRO A 200 9.33 12.65 12.39
C PRO A 200 8.69 13.58 11.35
N ASP A 201 9.43 14.60 10.83
CA ASP A 201 8.93 15.45 9.74
C ASP A 201 8.58 14.62 8.50
N ARG A 202 9.44 13.67 8.14
CA ARG A 202 9.18 12.75 7.02
C ARG A 202 7.98 11.84 7.30
N ALA A 203 7.85 11.33 8.52
CA ALA A 203 6.71 10.53 8.92
C ALA A 203 5.40 11.33 8.83
N LEU A 204 5.43 12.61 9.17
CA LEU A 204 4.29 13.52 9.05
C LEU A 204 3.89 13.74 7.58
N GLU A 205 4.85 13.98 6.68
CA GLU A 205 4.59 14.09 5.24
C GLU A 205 3.88 12.84 4.70
N VAL A 206 4.39 11.65 5.04
CA VAL A 206 3.78 10.37 4.63
C VAL A 206 2.38 10.23 5.22
N THR A 207 2.18 10.58 6.50
CA THR A 207 0.86 10.53 7.16
C THR A 207 -0.13 11.46 6.44
N HIS A 208 0.30 12.64 6.01
CA HIS A 208 -0.57 13.54 5.23
C HIS A 208 -0.98 12.94 3.87
N ARG A 209 -0.08 12.21 3.19
CA ARG A 209 -0.43 11.46 1.96
C ARG A 209 -1.47 10.37 2.26
N MET A 210 -1.31 9.64 3.37
CA MET A 210 -2.29 8.64 3.81
C MET A 210 -3.65 9.26 4.10
N ILE A 211 -3.69 10.44 4.73
CA ILE A 211 -4.94 11.20 4.98
C ILE A 211 -5.60 11.65 3.68
N LEU A 212 -4.84 12.02 2.63
CA LEU A 212 -5.42 12.35 1.33
C LEU A 212 -6.15 11.15 0.72
N ILE A 213 -5.60 9.94 0.87
CA ILE A 213 -6.18 8.69 0.34
C ILE A 213 -7.39 8.23 1.17
N ALA A 214 -7.34 8.43 2.50
CA ALA A 214 -8.35 7.91 3.42
C ALA A 214 -8.72 8.94 4.51
N PRO A 215 -9.35 10.06 4.13
CA PRO A 215 -9.60 11.19 5.05
C PRO A 215 -10.57 10.86 6.19
N ARG A 216 -11.33 9.76 6.07
CA ARG A 216 -12.30 9.30 7.07
C ARG A 216 -11.75 8.27 8.05
N ARG A 217 -10.45 8.00 8.04
CA ARG A 217 -9.76 7.08 8.95
C ARG A 217 -9.28 7.86 10.19
N PRO A 218 -9.90 7.69 11.36
CA PRO A 218 -9.55 8.45 12.56
C PRO A 218 -8.15 8.13 13.08
N ASP A 219 -7.66 6.90 12.88
CA ASP A 219 -6.32 6.46 13.23
C ASP A 219 -5.22 7.29 12.55
N LEU A 220 -5.41 7.69 11.29
CA LEU A 220 -4.45 8.54 10.56
C LEU A 220 -4.37 9.97 11.13
N TRP A 221 -5.49 10.51 11.55
CA TRP A 221 -5.53 11.81 12.21
C TRP A 221 -4.91 11.76 13.61
N PHE A 222 -5.11 10.65 14.32
CA PHE A 222 -4.46 10.39 15.59
C PHE A 222 -2.95 10.30 15.45
N ASP A 223 -2.44 9.53 14.45
CA ASP A 223 -1.01 9.45 14.12
C ASP A 223 -0.43 10.83 13.79
N SER A 224 -1.12 11.61 12.94
CA SER A 224 -0.72 12.99 12.63
C SER A 224 -0.62 13.85 13.89
N ALA A 225 -1.59 13.72 14.80
CA ALA A 225 -1.58 14.47 16.05
C ALA A 225 -0.37 14.11 16.93
N ARG A 226 -0.08 12.82 17.09
CA ARG A 226 1.05 12.33 17.88
C ARG A 226 2.40 12.76 17.31
N ILE A 227 2.55 12.71 15.98
CA ILE A 227 3.79 13.15 15.32
C ILE A 227 3.97 14.67 15.50
N ASN A 228 2.90 15.46 15.30
CA ASN A 228 2.94 16.90 15.52
C ASN A 228 3.27 17.25 16.99
N GLU A 229 2.76 16.49 17.95
CA GLU A 229 3.08 16.65 19.36
C GLU A 229 4.55 16.39 19.64
N ALA A 230 5.13 15.33 19.07
CA ALA A 230 6.55 15.01 19.18
C ALA A 230 7.44 16.10 18.55
N LEU A 231 6.97 16.76 17.49
CA LEU A 231 7.62 17.90 16.84
C LEU A 231 7.45 19.22 17.61
N GLY A 232 6.67 19.25 18.71
CA GLY A 232 6.35 20.47 19.44
C GLY A 232 5.33 21.38 18.75
N ALA A 233 4.75 20.96 17.63
CA ALA A 233 3.74 21.68 16.85
C ALA A 233 2.34 21.55 17.49
N LEU A 234 2.20 22.02 18.76
CA LEU A 234 1.02 21.78 19.60
C LEU A 234 -0.29 22.27 18.98
N GLY A 235 -0.27 23.36 18.20
CA GLY A 235 -1.44 23.87 17.49
C GLY A 235 -1.92 22.90 16.41
N ALA A 236 -1.00 22.33 15.63
CA ALA A 236 -1.30 21.32 14.61
C ALA A 236 -1.76 20.01 15.25
N ALA A 237 -1.10 19.57 16.34
CA ALA A 237 -1.51 18.39 17.10
C ALA A 237 -2.96 18.52 17.61
N ARG A 238 -3.31 19.69 18.19
CA ARG A 238 -4.68 19.98 18.63
C ARG A 238 -5.70 19.81 17.50
N ASN A 239 -5.42 20.39 16.32
CA ASN A 239 -6.32 20.32 15.19
C ASN A 239 -6.50 18.88 14.69
N SER A 240 -5.41 18.10 14.64
CA SER A 240 -5.45 16.70 14.23
C SER A 240 -6.22 15.82 15.23
N TYR A 241 -6.04 16.02 16.56
CA TYR A 241 -6.86 15.33 17.57
C TYR A 241 -8.34 15.69 17.46
N GLN A 242 -8.69 16.97 17.22
CA GLN A 242 -10.06 17.39 17.01
C GLN A 242 -10.67 16.66 15.80
N ARG A 243 -9.91 16.59 14.69
CA ARG A 243 -10.37 15.90 13.49
C ARG A 243 -10.55 14.40 13.72
N CYS A 244 -9.65 13.76 14.48
CA CYS A 244 -9.80 12.37 14.90
C CYS A 244 -11.13 12.16 15.65
N LEU A 245 -11.45 13.03 16.63
CA LEU A 245 -12.66 12.94 17.43
C LEU A 245 -13.96 13.18 16.64
N GLU A 246 -13.93 14.00 15.59
CA GLU A 246 -15.08 14.21 14.69
C GLU A 246 -15.45 12.93 13.91
N ILE A 247 -14.48 12.03 13.69
CA ILE A 247 -14.63 10.82 12.88
C ILE A 247 -14.80 9.57 13.75
N ALA A 248 -14.03 9.48 14.84
CA ALA A 248 -14.05 8.33 15.74
C ALA A 248 -15.37 8.24 16.50
N ARG A 249 -15.85 7.01 16.69
CA ARG A 249 -17.12 6.79 17.44
C ARG A 249 -16.89 7.03 18.93
N PRO A 250 -17.78 7.79 19.59
CA PRO A 250 -17.74 7.95 21.04
C PRO A 250 -17.73 6.61 21.77
N GLY A 251 -16.85 6.47 22.76
CA GLY A 251 -16.71 5.24 23.55
C GLY A 251 -15.69 4.22 23.00
N GLU A 252 -15.24 4.35 21.76
CA GLU A 252 -14.14 3.51 21.25
C GLU A 252 -12.81 3.89 21.92
N PRO A 253 -11.87 2.93 22.06
CA PRO A 253 -10.56 3.18 22.68
C PRO A 253 -9.83 4.38 22.09
N LEU A 254 -9.79 4.48 20.76
CA LEU A 254 -9.13 5.58 20.03
C LEU A 254 -9.76 6.94 20.35
N HIS A 255 -11.10 7.02 20.42
CA HIS A 255 -11.80 8.26 20.77
C HIS A 255 -11.43 8.71 22.19
N ASN A 256 -11.39 7.77 23.15
CA ASN A 256 -11.05 8.09 24.54
C ASN A 256 -9.60 8.57 24.66
N GLU A 257 -8.66 7.91 23.97
CA GLU A 257 -7.25 8.30 23.94
C GLU A 257 -7.06 9.67 23.31
N ALA A 258 -7.71 9.95 22.17
CA ALA A 258 -7.67 11.25 21.52
C ALA A 258 -8.23 12.37 22.39
N SER A 259 -9.32 12.10 23.15
CA SER A 259 -9.94 13.06 24.07
C SER A 259 -8.98 13.42 25.20
N LEU A 260 -8.33 12.43 25.81
CA LEU A 260 -7.35 12.67 26.88
C LEU A 260 -6.14 13.45 26.36
N SER A 261 -5.63 13.07 25.19
CA SER A 261 -4.48 13.76 24.56
C SER A 261 -4.83 15.20 24.21
N LEU A 262 -6.02 15.46 23.65
CA LEU A 262 -6.48 16.80 23.35
C LEU A 262 -6.61 17.68 24.61
N ALA A 263 -7.11 17.12 25.72
CA ALA A 263 -7.19 17.84 27.00
C ALA A 263 -5.80 18.23 27.52
N ASN A 264 -4.80 17.34 27.36
CA ASN A 264 -3.41 17.61 27.73
C ASN A 264 -2.81 18.73 26.85
N ILE A 265 -3.01 18.67 25.54
CA ILE A 265 -2.52 19.71 24.62
C ILE A 265 -3.13 21.07 24.96
N LYS A 266 -4.44 21.13 25.23
CA LYS A 266 -5.10 22.40 25.63
C LYS A 266 -4.48 23.01 26.90
N ARG A 267 -4.11 22.19 27.90
CA ARG A 267 -3.43 22.66 29.13
C ARG A 267 -2.02 23.19 28.86
N ARG A 268 -1.32 22.65 27.86
CA ARG A 268 0.04 23.09 27.48
C ARG A 268 0.06 24.34 26.61
N LEU A 269 -1.09 24.68 25.99
CA LEU A 269 -1.24 25.87 25.13
C LEU A 269 -1.71 27.11 25.91
N ASN A 270 -2.30 26.91 27.11
CA ASN A 270 -2.71 27.98 28.05
C ASN A 270 -1.59 28.25 29.06
#